data_775ec91e45c6c7b0d3af6464951b33db
#
_entry.id   775ec91e45c6c7b0d3af6464951b33db
#
_cell.length_a   1.000
_cell.length_b   1.000
_cell.length_c   1.000
_cell.angle_alpha   90.00
_cell.angle_beta   90.00
_cell.angle_gamma   90.00
#
_symmetry.space_group_name_H-M   'P 1'
#
loop_
_entity.id
_entity.type
_entity.pdbx_description
1 polymer ?
#
loop_
_entity_poly.entity_id
_entity_poly.type
_entity_poly.pdbx_seq_one_letter_code
_entity_poly.pdbx_strand_id
1 'polypeptide(L)'
;MKKYHQMQSKSSVEKIDILKRRASRIKTIRKYFEKQNVLEVDTPILSEKAVSDIHIESIGATVNNKQNFLHTSPEFCMKRILAMCSADIYQICKVFRDHEKGSLHSPEFTMVEWYRMNFTLQNIINDTCQLISLILTNNQNKLIRDAWTYQDIFIHYLGIDPINDETKEITKKFKFDKSLINQFKEDKDQYLNYLFATEITNKFKNNQLTLVSHFPAS
;
A
#
# COMPACT_ATOMS: atom_id res chain seq x y z
N MET A 1 -1.34 -19.39 0.96
CA MET A 1 -1.25 -20.64 1.73
C MET A 1 -0.63 -20.49 3.13
N LYS A 2 0.53 -19.81 3.36
CA LYS A 2 1.13 -19.66 4.71
C LYS A 2 0.20 -19.01 5.76
N LYS A 3 -0.60 -18.00 5.41
CA LYS A 3 -1.61 -17.42 6.34
C LYS A 3 -2.72 -18.42 6.71
N TYR A 4 -3.11 -19.27 5.78
CA TYR A 4 -4.08 -20.35 6.04
C TYR A 4 -3.48 -21.39 6.99
N HIS A 5 -2.20 -21.76 6.82
CA HIS A 5 -1.49 -22.66 7.72
C HIS A 5 -1.25 -22.05 9.11
N GLN A 6 -0.93 -20.75 9.21
CA GLN A 6 -0.84 -20.06 10.51
C GLN A 6 -2.20 -19.99 11.25
N MET A 7 -3.33 -19.94 10.53
CA MET A 7 -4.63 -20.05 11.16
C MET A 7 -4.95 -21.47 11.63
N GLN A 8 -4.39 -22.52 11.01
CA GLN A 8 -4.63 -23.90 11.42
C GLN A 8 -3.99 -24.24 12.78
N SER A 9 -2.90 -23.60 13.16
CA SER A 9 -2.20 -23.82 14.44
C SER A 9 -2.81 -23.10 15.64
N LYS A 10 -3.74 -22.15 15.41
CA LYS A 10 -4.40 -21.38 16.47
C LYS A 10 -5.64 -22.10 17.01
N SER A 11 -5.92 -21.90 18.29
CA SER A 11 -7.14 -22.40 18.92
C SER A 11 -8.40 -21.82 18.24
N SER A 12 -9.54 -22.51 18.38
CA SER A 12 -10.82 -22.03 17.82
C SER A 12 -11.22 -20.66 18.38
N VAL A 13 -10.91 -20.39 19.65
CA VAL A 13 -11.17 -19.11 20.31
C VAL A 13 -10.33 -17.98 19.67
N GLU A 14 -9.04 -18.20 19.45
CA GLU A 14 -8.17 -17.23 18.79
C GLU A 14 -8.61 -16.91 17.35
N LYS A 15 -9.11 -17.91 16.62
CA LYS A 15 -9.65 -17.72 15.28
C LYS A 15 -10.89 -16.82 15.28
N ILE A 16 -11.81 -17.06 16.21
CA ILE A 16 -13.02 -16.24 16.37
C ILE A 16 -12.65 -14.79 16.72
N ASP A 17 -11.68 -14.58 17.61
CA ASP A 17 -11.25 -13.24 17.99
C ASP A 17 -10.59 -12.46 16.85
N ILE A 18 -9.84 -13.15 15.97
CA ILE A 18 -9.30 -12.53 14.75
C ILE A 18 -10.44 -12.09 13.83
N LEU A 19 -11.47 -12.94 13.64
CA LEU A 19 -12.62 -12.59 12.79
C LEU A 19 -13.41 -11.41 13.37
N LYS A 20 -13.68 -11.40 14.68
CA LYS A 20 -14.35 -10.28 15.36
C LYS A 20 -13.57 -8.97 15.21
N ARG A 21 -12.26 -9.00 15.44
CA ARG A 21 -11.40 -7.83 15.26
C ARG A 21 -11.40 -7.32 13.82
N ARG A 22 -11.34 -8.21 12.84
CA ARG A 22 -11.44 -7.86 11.43
C ARG A 22 -12.79 -7.19 11.12
N ALA A 23 -13.89 -7.79 11.54
CA ALA A 23 -15.24 -7.26 11.34
C ALA A 23 -15.40 -5.87 11.98
N SER A 24 -14.90 -5.70 13.21
CA SER A 24 -14.89 -4.41 13.91
C SER A 24 -14.13 -3.34 13.14
N ARG A 25 -12.94 -3.67 12.63
CA ARG A 25 -12.11 -2.73 11.84
C ARG A 25 -12.81 -2.30 10.54
N ILE A 26 -13.41 -3.24 9.81
CA ILE A 26 -14.18 -2.92 8.60
C ILE A 26 -15.36 -2.00 8.94
N LYS A 27 -16.07 -2.28 10.03
CA LYS A 27 -17.15 -1.40 10.52
C LYS A 27 -16.63 0.01 10.87
N THR A 28 -15.45 0.11 11.47
CA THR A 28 -14.81 1.40 11.78
C THR A 28 -14.49 2.19 10.52
N ILE A 29 -13.95 1.53 9.48
CA ILE A 29 -13.66 2.16 8.19
C ILE A 29 -14.94 2.71 7.56
N ARG A 30 -16.02 1.91 7.49
CA ARG A 30 -17.31 2.35 6.95
C ARG A 30 -17.87 3.56 7.71
N LYS A 31 -17.87 3.53 9.04
CA LYS A 31 -18.29 4.65 9.87
C LYS A 31 -17.44 5.90 9.68
N TYR A 32 -16.15 5.74 9.40
CA TYR A 32 -15.26 6.87 9.13
C TYR A 32 -15.68 7.61 7.86
N PHE A 33 -15.89 6.89 6.77
CA PHE A 33 -16.29 7.47 5.49
C PHE A 33 -17.74 7.97 5.50
N GLU A 34 -18.66 7.23 6.12
CA GLU A 34 -20.06 7.65 6.31
C GLU A 34 -20.18 9.02 6.99
N LYS A 35 -19.43 9.24 8.08
CA LYS A 35 -19.40 10.51 8.81
C LYS A 35 -18.89 11.70 7.97
N GLN A 36 -18.19 11.43 6.91
CA GLN A 36 -17.64 12.45 6.00
C GLN A 36 -18.41 12.54 4.68
N ASN A 37 -19.58 11.88 4.58
CA ASN A 37 -20.41 11.81 3.38
C ASN A 37 -19.65 11.27 2.15
N VAL A 38 -18.72 10.32 2.35
CA VAL A 38 -18.04 9.63 1.28
C VAL A 38 -18.86 8.41 0.87
N LEU A 39 -19.21 8.29 -0.40
CA LEU A 39 -20.07 7.24 -0.93
C LEU A 39 -19.32 5.91 -1.03
N GLU A 40 -19.87 4.85 -0.44
CA GLU A 40 -19.36 3.48 -0.71
C GLU A 40 -19.82 3.06 -2.11
N VAL A 41 -18.87 2.64 -2.94
CA VAL A 41 -19.14 2.13 -4.28
C VAL A 41 -18.71 0.68 -4.42
N ASP A 42 -19.29 -0.03 -5.38
CA ASP A 42 -18.91 -1.39 -5.74
C ASP A 42 -18.65 -1.46 -7.24
N THR A 43 -17.52 -2.05 -7.62
CA THR A 43 -17.06 -2.14 -9.01
C THR A 43 -16.80 -3.58 -9.42
N PRO A 44 -16.88 -3.91 -10.71
CA PRO A 44 -16.57 -5.25 -11.20
C PRO A 44 -15.15 -5.69 -10.83
N ILE A 45 -15.03 -6.92 -10.36
CA ILE A 45 -13.73 -7.55 -10.06
C ILE A 45 -13.11 -8.14 -11.32
N LEU A 46 -13.95 -8.58 -12.27
CA LEU A 46 -13.54 -9.20 -13.52
C LEU A 46 -13.47 -8.15 -14.62
N SER A 47 -12.36 -8.12 -15.36
CA SER A 47 -12.12 -7.18 -16.45
C SER A 47 -11.62 -7.91 -17.71
N GLU A 48 -11.99 -7.43 -18.89
CA GLU A 48 -11.45 -7.91 -20.17
C GLU A 48 -10.00 -7.46 -20.41
N LYS A 49 -9.50 -6.50 -19.63
CA LYS A 49 -8.15 -5.94 -19.76
C LYS A 49 -7.38 -6.11 -18.46
N ALA A 50 -6.11 -6.46 -18.59
CA ALA A 50 -5.16 -6.44 -17.48
C ALA A 50 -4.82 -5.00 -17.08
N VAL A 51 -4.28 -4.84 -15.87
CA VAL A 51 -3.67 -3.56 -15.44
C VAL A 51 -2.42 -3.28 -16.29
N SER A 52 -2.15 -2.01 -16.52
CA SER A 52 -0.97 -1.56 -17.28
C SER A 52 0.28 -1.30 -16.42
N ASP A 53 0.20 -1.52 -15.11
CA ASP A 53 1.33 -1.36 -14.19
C ASP A 53 2.36 -2.47 -14.44
N ILE A 54 3.61 -2.07 -14.67
CA ILE A 54 4.71 -2.99 -15.00
C ILE A 54 5.20 -3.81 -13.80
N HIS A 55 4.85 -3.40 -12.59
CA HIS A 55 5.26 -4.05 -11.34
C HIS A 55 4.16 -4.89 -10.69
N ILE A 56 2.96 -4.88 -11.27
CA ILE A 56 1.79 -5.59 -10.72
C ILE A 56 1.24 -6.53 -11.78
N GLU A 57 1.28 -7.83 -11.53
CA GLU A 57 0.77 -8.83 -12.46
C GLU A 57 -0.66 -9.24 -12.11
N SER A 58 -1.53 -9.24 -13.13
CA SER A 58 -2.93 -9.63 -13.01
C SER A 58 -3.09 -11.15 -13.10
N ILE A 59 -3.96 -11.73 -12.26
CA ILE A 59 -4.33 -13.14 -12.37
C ILE A 59 -5.34 -13.29 -13.53
N GLY A 60 -5.00 -14.14 -14.50
CA GLY A 60 -5.87 -14.47 -15.62
C GLY A 60 -7.05 -15.36 -15.23
N ALA A 61 -8.19 -15.16 -15.87
CA ALA A 61 -9.39 -15.98 -15.73
C ALA A 61 -10.03 -16.22 -17.11
N THR A 62 -10.48 -17.43 -17.39
CA THR A 62 -11.19 -17.74 -18.63
C THR A 62 -12.69 -17.78 -18.37
N VAL A 63 -13.44 -16.93 -19.07
CA VAL A 63 -14.91 -16.87 -18.99
C VAL A 63 -15.49 -16.95 -20.39
N ASN A 64 -16.37 -17.91 -20.63
CA ASN A 64 -17.00 -18.16 -21.95
C ASN A 64 -15.97 -18.26 -23.10
N ASN A 65 -14.86 -18.98 -22.86
CA ASN A 65 -13.72 -19.13 -23.79
C ASN A 65 -13.00 -17.82 -24.14
N LYS A 66 -13.20 -16.77 -23.35
CA LYS A 66 -12.48 -15.49 -23.51
C LYS A 66 -11.55 -15.27 -22.33
N GLN A 67 -10.37 -14.73 -22.61
CA GLN A 67 -9.44 -14.29 -21.59
C GLN A 67 -9.99 -13.07 -20.85
N ASN A 68 -9.99 -13.14 -19.53
CA ASN A 68 -10.32 -12.06 -18.62
C ASN A 68 -9.25 -12.00 -17.51
N PHE A 69 -9.32 -10.98 -16.68
CA PHE A 69 -8.37 -10.74 -15.61
C PHE A 69 -9.10 -10.33 -14.33
N LEU A 70 -8.63 -10.84 -13.20
CA LEU A 70 -9.06 -10.34 -11.90
C LEU A 70 -8.36 -9.02 -11.62
N HIS A 71 -9.09 -8.03 -11.11
CA HIS A 71 -8.52 -6.70 -10.88
C HIS A 71 -7.47 -6.70 -9.76
N THR A 72 -6.42 -5.92 -9.94
CA THR A 72 -5.35 -5.72 -8.97
C THR A 72 -5.64 -4.56 -8.02
N SER A 73 -6.60 -3.71 -8.39
CA SER A 73 -7.20 -2.61 -7.64
C SER A 73 -8.49 -2.18 -8.36
N PRO A 74 -9.44 -1.53 -7.69
CA PRO A 74 -10.65 -0.98 -8.34
C PRO A 74 -10.42 0.36 -9.05
N GLU A 75 -9.20 0.87 -9.12
CA GLU A 75 -8.81 2.22 -9.54
C GLU A 75 -9.48 2.67 -10.85
N PHE A 76 -9.33 1.90 -11.93
CA PHE A 76 -9.87 2.30 -13.24
C PHE A 76 -11.39 2.44 -13.23
N CYS A 77 -12.08 1.54 -12.54
CA CYS A 77 -13.55 1.60 -12.44
C CYS A 77 -13.99 2.75 -11.53
N MET A 78 -13.31 2.95 -10.41
CA MET A 78 -13.60 4.06 -9.49
C MET A 78 -13.34 5.42 -10.15
N LYS A 79 -12.27 5.58 -10.91
CA LYS A 79 -12.01 6.82 -11.68
C LYS A 79 -13.07 7.12 -12.73
N ARG A 80 -13.67 6.10 -13.35
CA ARG A 80 -14.82 6.29 -14.24
C ARG A 80 -16.04 6.80 -13.46
N ILE A 81 -16.31 6.27 -12.28
CA ILE A 81 -17.39 6.76 -11.41
C ILE A 81 -17.15 8.22 -11.02
N LEU A 82 -15.92 8.58 -10.65
CA LEU A 82 -15.55 9.97 -10.35
C LEU A 82 -15.86 10.93 -11.52
N ALA A 83 -15.51 10.52 -12.74
CA ALA A 83 -15.79 11.31 -13.93
C ALA A 83 -17.29 11.50 -14.20
N MET A 84 -18.13 10.58 -13.73
CA MET A 84 -19.58 10.63 -13.94
C MET A 84 -20.33 11.42 -12.86
N CYS A 85 -19.94 11.30 -11.60
CA CYS A 85 -20.72 11.83 -10.48
C CYS A 85 -20.00 12.88 -9.62
N SER A 86 -18.71 13.15 -9.84
CA SER A 86 -17.94 14.17 -9.11
C SER A 86 -18.13 14.13 -7.59
N ALA A 87 -18.20 12.93 -7.02
CA ALA A 87 -18.43 12.71 -5.60
C ALA A 87 -17.21 12.06 -4.94
N ASP A 88 -17.03 12.31 -3.64
CA ASP A 88 -16.08 11.54 -2.83
C ASP A 88 -16.55 10.10 -2.72
N ILE A 89 -15.68 9.15 -3.05
CA ILE A 89 -16.04 7.72 -3.08
C ILE A 89 -14.99 6.85 -2.38
N TYR A 90 -15.41 5.71 -1.85
CA TYR A 90 -14.51 4.67 -1.37
C TYR A 90 -15.05 3.28 -1.70
N GLN A 91 -14.16 2.31 -1.69
CA GLN A 91 -14.51 0.90 -1.86
C GLN A 91 -13.69 0.03 -0.91
N ILE A 92 -14.32 -1.01 -0.37
CA ILE A 92 -13.66 -2.10 0.35
C ILE A 92 -13.90 -3.38 -0.46
N CYS A 93 -12.90 -3.88 -1.13
CA CYS A 93 -13.06 -5.05 -2.00
C CYS A 93 -11.92 -6.05 -1.87
N LYS A 94 -12.11 -7.23 -2.48
CA LYS A 94 -11.03 -8.17 -2.75
C LYS A 94 -10.28 -7.73 -3.99
N VAL A 95 -8.96 -7.85 -3.93
CA VAL A 95 -8.05 -7.60 -5.05
C VAL A 95 -7.09 -8.77 -5.20
N PHE A 96 -6.56 -8.92 -6.40
CA PHE A 96 -5.82 -10.10 -6.82
C PHE A 96 -4.54 -9.68 -7.53
N ARG A 97 -3.40 -10.19 -7.06
CA ARG A 97 -2.09 -9.95 -7.67
C ARG A 97 -1.32 -11.25 -7.76
N ASP A 98 -0.80 -11.55 -8.93
CA ASP A 98 0.04 -12.74 -9.11
C ASP A 98 1.43 -12.50 -8.51
N HIS A 99 2.17 -13.58 -8.35
CA HIS A 99 3.53 -13.58 -7.81
C HIS A 99 3.73 -12.94 -6.43
N GLU A 100 2.66 -12.57 -5.72
CA GLU A 100 2.71 -12.08 -4.34
C GLU A 100 3.09 -13.23 -3.39
N LYS A 101 4.41 -13.40 -3.16
CA LYS A 101 4.99 -14.45 -2.31
C LYS A 101 5.75 -13.83 -1.15
N GLY A 102 5.22 -13.94 0.06
CA GLY A 102 5.89 -13.45 1.25
C GLY A 102 5.10 -13.76 2.53
N SER A 103 5.72 -13.52 3.68
CA SER A 103 5.06 -13.72 4.99
C SER A 103 3.89 -12.77 5.20
N LEU A 104 3.94 -11.58 4.60
CA LEU A 104 2.92 -10.54 4.69
C LEU A 104 2.06 -10.43 3.43
N HIS A 105 2.40 -11.13 2.34
CA HIS A 105 1.72 -11.05 1.06
C HIS A 105 0.85 -12.28 0.78
N SER A 106 -0.26 -12.06 0.09
CA SER A 106 -1.17 -13.11 -0.39
C SER A 106 -1.70 -12.69 -1.75
N PRO A 107 -1.83 -13.62 -2.72
CA PRO A 107 -2.38 -13.32 -4.03
C PRO A 107 -3.79 -12.73 -3.99
N GLU A 108 -4.56 -13.03 -2.95
CA GLU A 108 -5.85 -12.41 -2.65
C GLU A 108 -5.78 -11.68 -1.31
N PHE A 109 -6.16 -10.40 -1.30
CA PHE A 109 -6.26 -9.63 -0.07
C PHE A 109 -7.41 -8.63 -0.13
N THR A 110 -7.68 -7.96 0.98
CA THR A 110 -8.71 -6.90 1.02
C THR A 110 -8.05 -5.55 0.97
N MET A 111 -8.49 -4.73 0.05
CA MET A 111 -8.05 -3.35 -0.14
C MET A 111 -9.14 -2.39 0.30
N VAL A 112 -8.73 -1.25 0.83
CA VAL A 112 -9.55 -0.05 0.99
C VAL A 112 -8.96 0.99 0.08
N GLU A 113 -9.74 1.49 -0.85
CA GLU A 113 -9.33 2.54 -1.79
C GLU A 113 -10.37 3.67 -1.76
N TRP A 114 -9.93 4.93 -1.79
CA TRP A 114 -10.83 6.07 -1.76
C TRP A 114 -10.28 7.25 -2.53
N TYR A 115 -11.19 8.11 -2.96
CA TYR A 115 -10.92 9.31 -3.72
C TYR A 115 -11.68 10.48 -3.12
N ARG A 116 -11.01 11.61 -2.97
CA ARG A 116 -11.52 12.83 -2.39
C ARG A 116 -11.37 13.96 -3.39
N MET A 117 -12.50 14.51 -3.83
CA MET A 117 -12.50 15.61 -4.78
C MET A 117 -11.91 16.87 -4.12
N ASN A 118 -11.07 17.58 -4.87
CA ASN A 118 -10.47 18.85 -4.45
C ASN A 118 -9.57 18.78 -3.19
N PHE A 119 -9.19 17.59 -2.73
CA PHE A 119 -8.22 17.45 -1.65
C PHE A 119 -6.80 17.73 -2.16
N THR A 120 -6.05 18.52 -1.38
CA THR A 120 -4.61 18.66 -1.56
C THR A 120 -3.89 17.40 -1.06
N LEU A 121 -2.62 17.24 -1.42
CA LEU A 121 -1.77 16.17 -0.86
C LEU A 121 -1.81 16.16 0.68
N GLN A 122 -1.71 17.34 1.30
CA GLN A 122 -1.77 17.45 2.77
C GLN A 122 -3.12 16.99 3.34
N ASN A 123 -4.22 17.25 2.64
CA ASN A 123 -5.54 16.79 3.06
C ASN A 123 -5.64 15.26 3.00
N ILE A 124 -5.14 14.64 1.92
CA ILE A 124 -5.09 13.16 1.79
C ILE A 124 -4.18 12.53 2.86
N ILE A 125 -3.02 13.12 3.13
CA ILE A 125 -2.14 12.67 4.22
C ILE A 125 -2.90 12.70 5.56
N ASN A 126 -3.59 13.79 5.87
CA ASN A 126 -4.34 13.90 7.12
C ASN A 126 -5.50 12.90 7.19
N ASP A 127 -6.23 12.73 6.10
CA ASP A 127 -7.34 11.77 5.96
C ASP A 127 -6.84 10.33 6.23
N THR A 128 -5.74 9.95 5.57
CA THR A 128 -5.07 8.66 5.76
C THR A 128 -4.62 8.43 7.20
N CYS A 129 -3.97 9.43 7.81
CA CYS A 129 -3.51 9.33 9.20
C CYS A 129 -4.65 9.16 10.20
N GLN A 130 -5.76 9.87 9.98
CA GLN A 130 -6.95 9.74 10.81
C GLN A 130 -7.54 8.33 10.71
N LEU A 131 -7.72 7.82 9.50
CA LEU A 131 -8.23 6.48 9.26
C LEU A 131 -7.35 5.41 9.92
N ILE A 132 -6.03 5.47 9.70
CA ILE A 132 -5.08 4.52 10.29
C ILE A 132 -5.13 4.58 11.82
N SER A 133 -5.14 5.79 12.40
CA SER A 133 -5.22 5.95 13.85
C SER A 133 -6.48 5.32 14.43
N LEU A 134 -7.63 5.52 13.80
CA LEU A 134 -8.90 4.91 14.23
C LEU A 134 -8.88 3.37 14.18
N ILE A 135 -8.25 2.79 13.15
CA ILE A 135 -8.16 1.34 12.97
C ILE A 135 -7.20 0.70 13.99
N LEU A 136 -6.08 1.35 14.28
CA LEU A 136 -5.00 0.76 15.09
C LEU A 136 -5.19 0.99 16.59
N THR A 137 -5.74 2.15 17.01
CA THR A 137 -5.75 2.54 18.42
C THR A 137 -7.09 2.32 19.14
N ASN A 138 -8.14 1.90 18.43
CA ASN A 138 -9.50 1.83 18.96
C ASN A 138 -9.90 3.14 19.72
N ASN A 139 -9.45 4.29 19.24
CA ASN A 139 -9.62 5.63 19.84
C ASN A 139 -8.92 5.87 21.19
N GLN A 140 -8.08 4.96 21.67
CA GLN A 140 -7.50 5.08 23.02
C GLN A 140 -6.12 5.72 23.07
N ASN A 141 -5.32 5.60 21.99
CA ASN A 141 -3.99 6.20 21.93
C ASN A 141 -3.80 6.95 20.61
N LYS A 142 -3.36 8.20 20.69
CA LYS A 142 -2.97 8.96 19.50
C LYS A 142 -1.61 8.45 19.02
N LEU A 143 -1.56 7.93 17.79
CA LEU A 143 -0.28 7.60 17.16
C LEU A 143 0.57 8.86 17.00
N ILE A 144 1.83 8.78 17.37
CA ILE A 144 2.80 9.84 17.11
C ILE A 144 3.01 9.87 15.59
N ARG A 145 2.92 11.05 14.99
CA ARG A 145 3.20 11.27 13.58
C ARG A 145 4.64 11.73 13.43
N ASP A 146 5.34 11.11 12.51
CA ASP A 146 6.71 11.44 12.11
C ASP A 146 6.71 11.64 10.59
N ALA A 147 6.86 12.88 10.15
CA ALA A 147 6.67 13.26 8.75
C ALA A 147 8.00 13.67 8.12
N TRP A 148 8.29 13.09 6.98
CA TRP A 148 9.51 13.28 6.22
C TRP A 148 9.20 13.54 4.75
N THR A 149 10.06 14.31 4.09
CA THR A 149 10.19 14.18 2.64
C THR A 149 11.09 12.98 2.31
N TYR A 150 10.97 12.46 1.10
CA TYR A 150 11.85 11.38 0.64
C TYR A 150 13.33 11.79 0.71
N GLN A 151 13.65 13.02 0.34
CA GLN A 151 15.00 13.55 0.41
C GLN A 151 15.50 13.65 1.86
N ASP A 152 14.74 14.28 2.73
CA ASP A 152 15.15 14.50 4.12
C ASP A 152 15.39 13.19 4.88
N ILE A 153 14.55 12.17 4.65
CA ILE A 153 14.70 10.88 5.33
C ILE A 153 15.98 10.14 4.92
N PHE A 154 16.37 10.23 3.63
CA PHE A 154 17.64 9.69 3.15
C PHE A 154 18.85 10.44 3.70
N ILE A 155 18.80 11.76 3.70
CA ILE A 155 19.86 12.59 4.27
C ILE A 155 20.02 12.29 5.76
N HIS A 156 18.91 12.23 6.50
CA HIS A 156 18.91 12.01 7.95
C HIS A 156 19.48 10.63 8.34
N TYR A 157 19.00 9.57 7.73
CA TYR A 157 19.37 8.20 8.14
C TYR A 157 20.61 7.65 7.46
N LEU A 158 20.87 8.07 6.22
CA LEU A 158 21.94 7.51 5.39
C LEU A 158 23.01 8.54 5.01
N GLY A 159 22.73 9.83 5.18
CA GLY A 159 23.63 10.92 4.81
C GLY A 159 23.92 10.96 3.30
N ILE A 160 22.96 10.55 2.47
CA ILE A 160 22.99 10.70 1.01
C ILE A 160 21.83 11.57 0.55
N ASP A 161 22.04 12.33 -0.50
CA ASP A 161 20.97 13.07 -1.17
C ASP A 161 20.44 12.23 -2.33
N PRO A 162 19.24 11.64 -2.20
CA PRO A 162 18.70 10.74 -3.23
C PRO A 162 18.38 11.46 -4.54
N ILE A 163 18.29 12.79 -4.52
CA ILE A 163 18.00 13.60 -5.71
C ILE A 163 19.33 13.95 -6.42
N ASN A 164 20.30 14.47 -5.68
CA ASN A 164 21.49 15.09 -6.26
C ASN A 164 22.71 14.17 -6.33
N ASP A 165 22.87 13.19 -5.41
CA ASP A 165 24.02 12.29 -5.42
C ASP A 165 23.96 11.33 -6.62
N GLU A 166 25.11 11.08 -7.24
CA GLU A 166 25.23 10.12 -8.34
C GLU A 166 25.22 8.67 -7.84
N THR A 167 24.81 7.72 -8.72
CA THR A 167 24.80 6.29 -8.41
C THR A 167 26.16 5.79 -7.90
N LYS A 168 27.25 6.30 -8.46
CA LYS A 168 28.62 5.94 -8.04
C LYS A 168 28.95 6.37 -6.61
N GLU A 169 28.44 7.50 -6.16
CA GLU A 169 28.62 7.98 -4.78
C GLU A 169 27.85 7.11 -3.79
N ILE A 170 26.60 6.76 -4.15
CA ILE A 170 25.74 5.87 -3.36
C ILE A 170 26.38 4.47 -3.22
N THR A 171 26.83 3.89 -4.33
CA THR A 171 27.43 2.56 -4.34
C THR A 171 28.80 2.50 -3.68
N LYS A 172 29.55 3.61 -3.63
CA LYS A 172 30.79 3.73 -2.88
C LYS A 172 30.55 3.79 -1.37
N LYS A 173 29.48 4.45 -0.95
CA LYS A 173 29.13 4.65 0.46
C LYS A 173 28.54 3.38 1.10
N PHE A 174 27.75 2.65 0.36
CA PHE A 174 27.11 1.42 0.82
C PHE A 174 27.68 0.19 0.11
N LYS A 175 27.96 -0.86 0.90
CA LYS A 175 28.43 -2.14 0.35
C LYS A 175 27.24 -2.94 -0.15
N PHE A 176 27.15 -3.09 -1.47
CA PHE A 176 26.18 -3.99 -2.10
C PHE A 176 26.84 -5.29 -2.50
N ASP A 177 26.09 -6.39 -2.43
CA ASP A 177 26.54 -7.68 -2.92
C ASP A 177 26.71 -7.65 -4.45
N LYS A 178 27.67 -8.43 -4.97
CA LYS A 178 27.93 -8.50 -6.41
C LYS A 178 26.69 -8.88 -7.22
N SER A 179 25.80 -9.70 -6.67
CA SER A 179 24.52 -10.07 -7.30
C SER A 179 23.60 -8.86 -7.48
N LEU A 180 23.49 -7.99 -6.47
CA LEU A 180 22.69 -6.77 -6.52
C LEU A 180 23.27 -5.77 -7.51
N ILE A 181 24.60 -5.60 -7.51
CA ILE A 181 25.28 -4.72 -8.48
C ILE A 181 25.03 -5.19 -9.91
N ASN A 182 25.13 -6.49 -10.18
CA ASN A 182 24.87 -7.06 -11.50
C ASN A 182 23.39 -6.91 -11.91
N GLN A 183 22.46 -6.98 -10.96
CA GLN A 183 21.04 -6.82 -11.19
C GLN A 183 20.64 -5.36 -11.43
N PHE A 184 21.10 -4.46 -10.58
CA PHE A 184 20.72 -3.04 -10.59
C PHE A 184 21.50 -2.24 -11.63
N LYS A 185 22.74 -2.67 -11.97
CA LYS A 185 23.62 -1.98 -12.92
C LYS A 185 23.82 -0.50 -12.53
N GLU A 186 23.39 0.42 -13.39
CA GLU A 186 23.44 1.86 -13.16
C GLU A 186 22.08 2.47 -12.77
N ASP A 187 21.07 1.64 -12.54
CA ASP A 187 19.74 2.08 -12.16
C ASP A 187 19.73 2.60 -10.71
N LYS A 188 19.80 3.91 -10.57
CA LYS A 188 19.82 4.61 -9.28
C LYS A 188 18.59 4.28 -8.42
N ASP A 189 17.43 4.18 -9.03
CA ASP A 189 16.17 3.98 -8.32
C ASP A 189 16.12 2.61 -7.65
N GLN A 190 16.69 1.58 -8.25
CA GLN A 190 16.79 0.26 -7.63
C GLN A 190 17.68 0.28 -6.39
N TYR A 191 18.81 0.98 -6.41
CA TYR A 191 19.66 1.15 -5.22
C TYR A 191 18.94 1.91 -4.11
N LEU A 192 18.26 3.01 -4.45
CA LEU A 192 17.51 3.80 -3.49
C LEU A 192 16.34 3.01 -2.90
N ASN A 193 15.58 2.30 -3.71
CA ASN A 193 14.48 1.43 -3.24
C ASN A 193 14.99 0.33 -2.31
N TYR A 194 16.12 -0.30 -2.64
CA TYR A 194 16.76 -1.29 -1.78
C TYR A 194 17.16 -0.69 -0.43
N LEU A 195 17.87 0.46 -0.43
CA LEU A 195 18.29 1.15 0.78
C LEU A 195 17.09 1.62 1.62
N PHE A 196 16.05 2.12 0.97
CA PHE A 196 14.83 2.50 1.67
C PHE A 196 14.21 1.31 2.40
N ALA A 197 14.08 0.17 1.70
CA ALA A 197 13.46 -1.03 2.25
C ALA A 197 14.30 -1.72 3.34
N THR A 198 15.64 -1.70 3.23
CA THR A 198 16.52 -2.46 4.13
C THR A 198 17.12 -1.62 5.25
N GLU A 199 17.42 -0.35 4.99
CA GLU A 199 18.12 0.49 5.94
C GLU A 199 17.19 1.51 6.64
N ILE A 200 16.33 2.19 5.89
CA ILE A 200 15.48 3.25 6.41
C ILE A 200 14.28 2.67 7.16
N THR A 201 13.53 1.74 6.56
CA THR A 201 12.31 1.20 7.18
C THR A 201 12.61 0.48 8.50
N ASN A 202 13.80 -0.10 8.65
CA ASN A 202 14.25 -0.74 9.90
C ASN A 202 14.49 0.26 11.05
N LYS A 203 14.56 1.57 10.76
CA LYS A 203 14.69 2.63 11.78
C LYS A 203 13.34 3.14 12.27
N PHE A 204 12.23 2.76 11.63
CA PHE A 204 10.90 3.20 12.03
C PHE A 204 10.54 2.65 13.41
N LYS A 205 10.01 3.53 14.25
CA LYS A 205 9.69 3.17 15.64
C LYS A 205 8.33 2.49 15.73
N ASN A 206 8.23 1.54 16.63
CA ASN A 206 6.95 0.95 17.00
C ASN A 206 6.02 2.03 17.61
N ASN A 207 4.73 1.92 17.40
CA ASN A 207 3.70 2.86 17.86
C ASN A 207 3.81 4.28 17.27
N GLN A 208 4.52 4.44 16.18
CA GLN A 208 4.67 5.69 15.44
C GLN A 208 4.17 5.49 14.00
N LEU A 209 3.54 6.51 13.46
CA LEU A 209 3.14 6.57 12.06
C LEU A 209 4.17 7.42 11.30
N THR A 210 5.08 6.76 10.62
CA THR A 210 6.06 7.42 9.76
C THR A 210 5.43 7.71 8.41
N LEU A 211 5.46 8.96 8.01
CA LEU A 211 4.93 9.48 6.76
C LEU A 211 6.09 9.90 5.88
N VAL A 212 6.19 9.35 4.70
CA VAL A 212 7.17 9.77 3.70
C VAL A 212 6.43 10.29 2.48
N SER A 213 6.76 11.50 2.07
CA SER A 213 6.12 12.19 0.94
C SER A 213 7.16 12.74 -0.04
N HIS A 214 6.71 13.32 -1.14
CA HIS A 214 7.58 13.93 -2.15
C HIS A 214 8.62 12.95 -2.71
N PHE A 215 8.15 11.73 -3.07
CA PHE A 215 8.97 10.83 -3.86
C PHE A 215 9.33 11.48 -5.19
N PRO A 216 10.58 11.28 -5.69
CA PRO A 216 10.94 11.78 -7.00
C PRO A 216 10.06 11.14 -8.09
N ALA A 217 9.83 11.87 -9.18
CA ALA A 217 9.30 11.29 -10.40
C ALA A 217 10.40 10.41 -11.01
N SER A 218 10.07 9.16 -11.28
CA SER A 218 10.94 8.21 -11.97
C SER A 218 10.89 8.43 -13.47
#